data_7afa907a7ec89daa817f51ff9d1013ac
#
_entry.id   7afa907a7ec89daa817f51ff9d1013ac
#
_cell.length_a   1.000
_cell.length_b   1.000
_cell.length_c   1.000
_cell.angle_alpha   90.00
_cell.angle_beta   90.00
_cell.angle_gamma   90.00
#
_symmetry.space_group_name_H-M   'P 1'
#
loop_
_entity.id
_entity.type
_entity.pdbx_description
1 polymer ?
#
loop_
_entity_poly.entity_id
_entity_poly.type
_entity_poly.pdbx_seq_one_letter_code
_entity_poly.pdbx_strand_id
1 'polypeptide(L)'
;MIKTDKKVAYITDEIYLEHDTGTMHPESPQRLMAINTAIVPLKNRLILKAPIKVSDNILSLVHTDEHIETIRSASESGESIDSDTLCSVESYRAASMAVGAGIVAIDGIKAGEFERAFCAVRPPGHHATPTQAMGFCLFNNIAISARYAQSIGYKKVMIIDFDVHHGNGTQDTFWEDDTVFYFSSHQSFAYPGTGAETDKGVGKGKGYTANFFMMPESTDNELLDIYENDLPPLIEHFNPDIILVSAGYDLHESDPLAQLNITTDGIRTMVRGLLDMKEVPFVFFLEGGYDVRALGENVKVTLEEMLKK
;
A
#
# COMPACT_ATOMS: atom_id res chain seq x y z
N MET A 1 5.18 -24.72 -24.43
CA MET A 1 4.08 -24.65 -23.44
C MET A 1 3.47 -23.27 -23.54
N ILE A 2 2.16 -23.17 -23.72
CA ILE A 2 1.47 -21.87 -23.64
C ILE A 2 1.59 -21.42 -22.19
N LYS A 3 2.29 -20.31 -21.94
CA LYS A 3 2.35 -19.70 -20.60
C LYS A 3 0.93 -19.23 -20.27
N THR A 4 0.30 -19.81 -19.25
CA THR A 4 -1.01 -19.36 -18.76
C THR A 4 -0.80 -18.10 -17.92
N ASP A 5 -1.70 -17.12 -18.05
CA ASP A 5 -1.71 -15.93 -17.18
C ASP A 5 -1.71 -16.33 -15.71
N LYS A 6 -1.08 -15.50 -14.87
CA LYS A 6 -1.17 -15.61 -13.40
C LYS A 6 -2.60 -15.37 -12.93
N LYS A 7 -3.02 -16.05 -11.89
CA LYS A 7 -4.30 -15.75 -11.23
C LYS A 7 -4.13 -14.56 -10.31
N VAL A 8 -4.86 -13.50 -10.59
CA VAL A 8 -4.79 -12.22 -9.85
C VAL A 8 -6.15 -11.89 -9.25
N ALA A 9 -6.21 -11.65 -7.95
CA ALA A 9 -7.39 -11.11 -7.29
C ALA A 9 -7.40 -9.57 -7.34
N TYR A 10 -8.57 -9.00 -7.56
CA TYR A 10 -8.86 -7.58 -7.37
C TYR A 10 -9.91 -7.45 -6.27
N ILE A 11 -9.54 -6.81 -5.16
CA ILE A 11 -10.34 -6.76 -3.95
C ILE A 11 -10.78 -5.32 -3.71
N THR A 12 -12.08 -5.07 -3.75
CA THR A 12 -12.69 -3.76 -3.54
C THR A 12 -14.13 -3.90 -3.07
N ASP A 13 -14.70 -2.81 -2.55
CA ASP A 13 -16.10 -2.74 -2.11
C ASP A 13 -16.64 -1.31 -2.26
N GLU A 14 -17.96 -1.17 -2.42
CA GLU A 14 -18.62 0.14 -2.53
C GLU A 14 -18.55 0.94 -1.22
N ILE A 15 -18.35 0.28 -0.07
CA ILE A 15 -18.18 0.94 1.23
C ILE A 15 -17.05 1.98 1.23
N TYR A 16 -16.03 1.77 0.41
CA TYR A 16 -14.93 2.71 0.29
C TYR A 16 -15.34 4.06 -0.31
N LEU A 17 -16.47 4.12 -1.01
CA LEU A 17 -17.04 5.35 -1.55
C LEU A 17 -17.79 6.16 -0.48
N GLU A 18 -18.19 5.48 0.61
CA GLU A 18 -18.91 6.11 1.74
C GLU A 18 -17.94 6.78 2.74
N HIS A 19 -16.63 6.56 2.64
CA HIS A 19 -15.64 7.35 3.35
C HIS A 19 -15.57 8.74 2.71
N ASP A 20 -16.36 9.68 3.24
CA ASP A 20 -16.48 11.04 2.75
C ASP A 20 -15.47 11.96 3.45
N THR A 21 -14.53 12.45 2.66
CA THR A 21 -13.46 13.38 3.09
C THR A 21 -13.78 14.83 2.69
N GLY A 22 -14.98 15.09 2.17
CA GLY A 22 -15.41 16.41 1.70
C GLY A 22 -15.05 16.67 0.23
N THR A 23 -15.67 17.73 -0.32
CA THR A 23 -15.71 17.98 -1.77
C THR A 23 -14.38 18.41 -2.40
N MET A 24 -13.44 18.92 -1.62
CA MET A 24 -12.15 19.46 -2.10
C MET A 24 -10.95 18.64 -1.65
N HIS A 25 -11.20 17.51 -0.98
CA HIS A 25 -10.14 16.67 -0.47
C HIS A 25 -9.50 15.83 -1.61
N PRO A 26 -8.17 15.76 -1.71
CA PRO A 26 -7.51 14.97 -2.76
C PRO A 26 -7.78 13.48 -2.61
N GLU A 27 -7.74 12.94 -1.38
CA GLU A 27 -8.14 11.56 -1.09
C GLU A 27 -9.68 11.49 -1.09
N SER A 28 -10.27 11.06 -2.19
CA SER A 28 -11.70 11.14 -2.47
C SER A 28 -12.26 9.88 -3.11
N PRO A 29 -13.59 9.63 -3.03
CA PRO A 29 -14.25 8.50 -3.71
C PRO A 29 -13.97 8.42 -5.21
N GLN A 30 -13.74 9.55 -5.87
CA GLN A 30 -13.44 9.64 -7.31
C GLN A 30 -12.19 8.83 -7.70
N ARG A 31 -11.25 8.66 -6.79
CA ARG A 31 -10.05 7.83 -6.98
C ARG A 31 -10.43 6.38 -7.34
N LEU A 32 -11.27 5.73 -6.54
CA LEU A 32 -11.75 4.36 -6.83
C LEU A 32 -12.69 4.29 -8.02
N MET A 33 -13.53 5.30 -8.24
CA MET A 33 -14.38 5.35 -9.43
C MET A 33 -13.54 5.35 -10.71
N ALA A 34 -12.46 6.13 -10.75
CA ALA A 34 -11.54 6.17 -11.89
C ALA A 34 -10.84 4.83 -12.10
N ILE A 35 -10.32 4.21 -11.05
CA ILE A 35 -9.70 2.87 -11.10
C ILE A 35 -10.72 1.85 -11.64
N ASN A 36 -11.91 1.78 -11.05
CA ASN A 36 -12.94 0.82 -11.43
C ASN A 36 -13.39 0.98 -12.90
N THR A 37 -13.31 2.21 -13.42
CA THR A 37 -13.57 2.51 -14.84
C THR A 37 -12.41 2.04 -15.73
N ALA A 38 -11.17 2.35 -15.36
CA ALA A 38 -9.99 2.02 -16.14
C ALA A 38 -9.76 0.51 -16.28
N ILE A 39 -10.10 -0.28 -15.25
CA ILE A 39 -9.90 -1.73 -15.24
C ILE A 39 -11.02 -2.54 -15.92
N VAL A 40 -12.10 -1.88 -16.43
CA VAL A 40 -13.20 -2.60 -17.11
C VAL A 40 -12.71 -3.61 -18.16
N PRO A 41 -11.71 -3.30 -19.02
CA PRO A 41 -11.19 -4.26 -19.98
C PRO A 41 -10.52 -5.50 -19.37
N LEU A 42 -10.10 -5.43 -18.11
CA LEU A 42 -9.39 -6.51 -17.41
C LEU A 42 -10.30 -7.37 -16.54
N LYS A 43 -11.54 -6.94 -16.24
CA LYS A 43 -12.43 -7.60 -15.27
C LYS A 43 -12.63 -9.11 -15.51
N ASN A 44 -12.69 -9.54 -16.76
CA ASN A 44 -12.87 -10.94 -17.10
C ASN A 44 -11.60 -11.81 -16.88
N ARG A 45 -10.46 -11.18 -16.63
CA ARG A 45 -9.17 -11.83 -16.33
C ARG A 45 -8.83 -11.82 -14.86
N LEU A 46 -9.57 -11.04 -14.05
CA LEU A 46 -9.37 -10.86 -12.62
C LEU A 46 -10.35 -11.70 -11.81
N ILE A 47 -9.91 -12.18 -10.66
CA ILE A 47 -10.76 -12.81 -9.64
C ILE A 47 -11.27 -11.69 -8.74
N LEU A 48 -12.53 -11.30 -8.92
CA LEU A 48 -13.12 -10.24 -8.11
C LEU A 48 -13.50 -10.79 -6.73
N LYS A 49 -13.07 -10.12 -5.67
CA LYS A 49 -13.35 -10.47 -4.28
C LYS A 49 -13.86 -9.26 -3.51
N ALA A 50 -14.76 -9.49 -2.56
CA ALA A 50 -15.13 -8.50 -1.57
C ALA A 50 -14.22 -8.63 -0.33
N PRO A 51 -13.89 -7.52 0.36
CA PRO A 51 -13.23 -7.56 1.65
C PRO A 51 -14.18 -8.06 2.74
N ILE A 52 -13.64 -8.31 3.92
CA ILE A 52 -14.41 -8.58 5.13
C ILE A 52 -14.24 -7.45 6.15
N LYS A 53 -15.23 -7.22 7.00
CA LYS A 53 -15.04 -6.36 8.17
C LYS A 53 -14.21 -7.13 9.20
N VAL A 54 -13.11 -6.54 9.66
CA VAL A 54 -12.28 -7.13 10.71
C VAL A 54 -12.77 -6.75 12.11
N SER A 55 -12.42 -7.57 13.10
CA SER A 55 -12.61 -7.25 14.52
C SER A 55 -11.47 -6.41 15.07
N ASP A 56 -11.69 -5.79 16.23
CA ASP A 56 -10.66 -5.02 16.93
C ASP A 56 -9.40 -5.85 17.22
N ASN A 57 -9.53 -7.15 17.50
CA ASN A 57 -8.37 -8.03 17.71
C ASN A 57 -7.42 -8.08 16.49
N ILE A 58 -7.93 -7.90 15.29
CA ILE A 58 -7.09 -7.80 14.08
C ILE A 58 -6.44 -6.42 13.99
N LEU A 59 -7.17 -5.36 14.32
CA LEU A 59 -6.62 -3.99 14.36
C LEU A 59 -5.52 -3.88 15.42
N SER A 60 -5.70 -4.53 16.57
CA SER A 60 -4.74 -4.56 17.70
C SER A 60 -3.47 -5.38 17.40
N LEU A 61 -3.33 -6.00 16.22
CA LEU A 61 -2.04 -6.54 15.78
C LEU A 61 -0.97 -5.45 15.58
N VAL A 62 -1.41 -4.20 15.38
CA VAL A 62 -0.55 -3.03 15.16
C VAL A 62 -0.96 -1.87 16.06
N HIS A 63 -2.23 -1.53 16.10
CA HIS A 63 -2.72 -0.33 16.78
C HIS A 63 -3.08 -0.58 18.24
N THR A 64 -2.90 0.46 19.06
CA THR A 64 -3.36 0.43 20.45
C THR A 64 -4.88 0.52 20.52
N ASP A 65 -5.46 -0.01 21.60
CA ASP A 65 -6.90 0.08 21.83
C ASP A 65 -7.39 1.53 21.88
N GLU A 66 -6.57 2.44 22.41
CA GLU A 66 -6.86 3.88 22.42
C GLU A 66 -6.96 4.47 21.02
N HIS A 67 -6.05 4.09 20.12
CA HIS A 67 -6.10 4.53 18.72
C HIS A 67 -7.37 4.01 18.04
N ILE A 68 -7.70 2.71 18.20
CA ILE A 68 -8.90 2.10 17.62
C ILE A 68 -10.16 2.82 18.08
N GLU A 69 -10.25 3.13 19.38
CA GLU A 69 -11.39 3.85 19.93
C GLU A 69 -11.45 5.32 19.47
N THR A 70 -10.30 5.97 19.32
CA THR A 70 -10.23 7.33 18.75
C THR A 70 -10.83 7.38 17.35
N ILE A 71 -10.46 6.45 16.46
CA ILE A 71 -11.00 6.38 15.09
C ILE A 71 -12.50 6.04 15.10
N ARG A 72 -12.93 5.15 16.01
CA ARG A 72 -14.35 4.80 16.16
C ARG A 72 -15.17 6.02 16.55
N SER A 73 -14.75 6.71 17.62
CA SER A 73 -15.43 7.90 18.15
C SER A 73 -15.47 9.04 17.14
N ALA A 74 -14.36 9.30 16.43
CA ALA A 74 -14.27 10.30 15.38
C ALA A 74 -15.24 9.98 14.22
N SER A 75 -15.32 8.71 13.83
CA SER A 75 -16.26 8.26 12.79
C SER A 75 -17.73 8.42 13.24
N GLU A 76 -18.07 8.03 14.48
CA GLU A 76 -19.42 8.15 15.00
C GLU A 76 -19.88 9.61 15.13
N SER A 77 -18.99 10.53 15.48
CA SER A 77 -19.29 11.97 15.57
C SER A 77 -19.16 12.70 14.23
N GLY A 78 -18.48 12.13 13.24
CA GLY A 78 -18.12 12.79 11.98
C GLY A 78 -17.07 13.89 12.18
N GLU A 79 -16.26 13.80 13.23
CA GLU A 79 -15.19 14.75 13.53
C GLU A 79 -13.87 14.30 12.90
N SER A 80 -13.13 15.24 12.33
CA SER A 80 -11.80 14.97 11.76
C SER A 80 -10.76 14.68 12.86
N ILE A 81 -9.76 13.86 12.55
CA ILE A 81 -8.64 13.59 13.46
C ILE A 81 -7.71 14.81 13.52
N ASP A 82 -7.40 15.36 12.35
CA ASP A 82 -6.60 16.58 12.20
C ASP A 82 -7.08 17.37 10.97
N SER A 83 -6.29 18.34 10.50
CA SER A 83 -6.68 19.23 9.40
C SER A 83 -6.78 18.54 8.03
N ASP A 84 -6.14 17.39 7.85
CA ASP A 84 -6.08 16.66 6.59
C ASP A 84 -6.50 15.17 6.71
N THR A 85 -6.67 14.66 7.93
CA THR A 85 -7.15 13.29 8.17
C THR A 85 -8.61 13.34 8.59
N LEU A 86 -9.48 13.40 7.57
CA LEU A 86 -10.91 13.61 7.77
C LEU A 86 -11.65 12.30 8.02
N CYS A 87 -12.68 12.35 8.88
CA CYS A 87 -13.58 11.24 9.16
C CYS A 87 -15.03 11.60 8.84
N SER A 88 -15.77 10.59 8.40
CA SER A 88 -17.23 10.60 8.25
C SER A 88 -17.82 9.39 8.96
N VAL A 89 -19.14 9.31 9.06
CA VAL A 89 -19.84 8.24 9.81
C VAL A 89 -19.43 6.83 9.36
N GLU A 90 -19.14 6.62 8.08
CA GLU A 90 -18.73 5.31 7.54
C GLU A 90 -17.21 5.09 7.52
N SER A 91 -16.40 6.06 7.97
CA SER A 91 -14.93 5.98 7.86
C SER A 91 -14.33 4.82 8.63
N TYR A 92 -14.79 4.56 9.86
CA TYR A 92 -14.34 3.40 10.65
C TYR A 92 -14.65 2.08 9.95
N ARG A 93 -15.85 1.97 9.35
CA ARG A 93 -16.26 0.77 8.63
C ARG A 93 -15.43 0.58 7.36
N ALA A 94 -15.25 1.64 6.57
CA ALA A 94 -14.41 1.60 5.38
C ALA A 94 -12.97 1.21 5.72
N ALA A 95 -12.37 1.83 6.75
CA ALA A 95 -11.01 1.53 7.21
C ALA A 95 -10.87 0.08 7.72
N SER A 96 -11.86 -0.41 8.50
CA SER A 96 -11.87 -1.82 8.95
C SER A 96 -11.96 -2.80 7.77
N MET A 97 -12.70 -2.47 6.72
CA MET A 97 -12.79 -3.29 5.51
C MET A 97 -11.55 -3.14 4.62
N ALA A 98 -10.85 -1.99 4.65
CA ALA A 98 -9.57 -1.82 3.96
C ALA A 98 -8.51 -2.77 4.52
N VAL A 99 -8.42 -2.88 5.85
CA VAL A 99 -7.61 -3.93 6.50
C VAL A 99 -8.09 -5.33 6.08
N GLY A 100 -9.41 -5.55 6.09
CA GLY A 100 -10.01 -6.84 5.72
C GLY A 100 -9.73 -7.27 4.28
N ALA A 101 -9.47 -6.34 3.37
CA ALA A 101 -9.04 -6.67 2.01
C ALA A 101 -7.68 -7.39 2.01
N GLY A 102 -6.74 -6.93 2.84
CA GLY A 102 -5.44 -7.59 3.02
C GLY A 102 -5.58 -9.00 3.59
N ILE A 103 -6.47 -9.19 4.57
CA ILE A 103 -6.76 -10.52 5.14
C ILE A 103 -7.28 -11.47 4.05
N VAL A 104 -8.28 -11.04 3.26
CA VAL A 104 -8.85 -11.83 2.15
C VAL A 104 -7.79 -12.14 1.09
N ALA A 105 -6.90 -11.19 0.80
CA ALA A 105 -5.78 -11.40 -0.14
C ALA A 105 -4.84 -12.50 0.35
N ILE A 106 -4.40 -12.42 1.59
CA ILE A 106 -3.43 -13.35 2.18
C ILE A 106 -4.04 -14.75 2.34
N ASP A 107 -5.29 -14.84 2.79
CA ASP A 107 -6.00 -16.12 2.92
C ASP A 107 -6.21 -16.80 1.56
N GLY A 108 -6.63 -16.05 0.55
CA GLY A 108 -6.82 -16.58 -0.80
C GLY A 108 -5.52 -17.07 -1.44
N ILE A 109 -4.41 -16.36 -1.23
CA ILE A 109 -3.08 -16.80 -1.63
C ILE A 109 -2.68 -18.08 -0.88
N LYS A 110 -2.89 -18.13 0.43
CA LYS A 110 -2.58 -19.30 1.26
C LYS A 110 -3.39 -20.53 0.85
N ALA A 111 -4.63 -20.32 0.43
CA ALA A 111 -5.51 -21.37 -0.09
C ALA A 111 -5.19 -21.80 -1.54
N GLY A 112 -4.30 -21.08 -2.24
CA GLY A 112 -3.96 -21.33 -3.64
C GLY A 112 -5.05 -20.92 -4.64
N GLU A 113 -5.97 -20.03 -4.23
CA GLU A 113 -7.02 -19.51 -5.12
C GLU A 113 -6.44 -18.60 -6.21
N PHE A 114 -5.44 -17.81 -5.84
CA PHE A 114 -4.69 -16.89 -6.71
C PHE A 114 -3.26 -16.72 -6.19
N GLU A 115 -2.40 -16.12 -7.02
CA GLU A 115 -0.96 -15.98 -6.74
C GLU A 115 -0.59 -14.55 -6.37
N ARG A 116 -1.40 -13.58 -6.82
CA ARG A 116 -1.20 -12.15 -6.60
C ARG A 116 -2.53 -11.49 -6.30
N ALA A 117 -2.52 -10.40 -5.52
CA ALA A 117 -3.72 -9.64 -5.22
C ALA A 117 -3.46 -8.13 -5.26
N PHE A 118 -4.47 -7.37 -5.68
CA PHE A 118 -4.51 -5.91 -5.59
C PHE A 118 -5.71 -5.51 -4.73
N CYS A 119 -5.45 -4.86 -3.61
CA CYS A 119 -6.43 -4.31 -2.69
C CYS A 119 -6.69 -2.84 -3.08
N ALA A 120 -7.75 -2.59 -3.85
CA ALA A 120 -8.18 -1.24 -4.22
C ALA A 120 -9.07 -0.69 -3.11
N VAL A 121 -8.43 -0.12 -2.11
CA VAL A 121 -9.04 0.28 -0.83
C VAL A 121 -8.99 1.78 -0.61
N ARG A 122 -9.84 2.28 0.26
CA ARG A 122 -9.85 3.59 0.91
C ARG A 122 -10.39 3.41 2.33
N PRO A 123 -9.86 4.18 3.31
CA PRO A 123 -8.69 5.07 3.25
C PRO A 123 -7.37 4.33 3.03
N PRO A 124 -6.29 5.06 2.66
CA PRO A 124 -4.92 4.52 2.64
C PRO A 124 -4.42 4.19 4.04
N GLY A 125 -3.20 3.65 4.19
CA GLY A 125 -2.76 3.13 5.47
C GLY A 125 -1.34 3.42 5.92
N HIS A 126 -0.38 3.62 5.03
CA HIS A 126 1.06 3.57 5.35
C HIS A 126 1.56 4.66 6.31
N HIS A 127 0.82 5.78 6.47
CA HIS A 127 1.17 6.83 7.44
C HIS A 127 0.65 6.58 8.86
N ALA A 128 -0.39 5.76 9.04
CA ALA A 128 -0.95 5.49 10.37
C ALA A 128 0.08 4.75 11.23
N THR A 129 0.51 5.39 12.32
CA THR A 129 1.42 4.80 13.30
C THR A 129 0.64 3.88 14.25
N PRO A 130 1.28 3.11 15.13
CA PRO A 130 0.56 2.30 16.11
C PRO A 130 -0.41 3.09 17.01
N THR A 131 -0.19 4.40 17.18
CA THR A 131 -0.93 5.24 18.12
C THR A 131 -1.60 6.47 17.52
N GLN A 132 -1.39 6.75 16.21
CA GLN A 132 -1.86 7.99 15.59
C GLN A 132 -2.26 7.77 14.14
N ALA A 133 -3.46 8.26 13.77
CA ALA A 133 -3.87 8.46 12.38
C ALA A 133 -3.29 9.78 11.86
N MET A 134 -2.84 9.78 10.61
CA MET A 134 -2.28 10.95 9.94
C MET A 134 -2.14 10.71 8.44
N GLY A 135 -1.96 11.77 7.65
CA GLY A 135 -1.73 11.65 6.20
C GLY A 135 -2.85 10.88 5.50
N PHE A 136 -4.10 11.19 5.80
CA PHE A 136 -5.30 10.52 5.28
C PHE A 136 -5.50 9.07 5.76
N CYS A 137 -4.54 8.50 6.51
CA CYS A 137 -4.52 7.10 6.95
C CYS A 137 -5.14 6.95 8.34
N LEU A 138 -6.14 6.06 8.46
CA LEU A 138 -6.81 5.77 9.74
C LEU A 138 -6.21 4.54 10.43
N PHE A 139 -6.08 3.43 9.72
CA PHE A 139 -5.40 2.22 10.16
C PHE A 139 -4.31 1.85 9.16
N ASN A 140 -3.23 1.25 9.62
CA ASN A 140 -2.15 0.79 8.76
C ASN A 140 -2.50 -0.56 8.11
N ASN A 141 -3.15 -0.50 6.95
CA ASN A 141 -3.66 -1.67 6.24
C ASN A 141 -2.57 -2.71 5.98
N ILE A 142 -1.41 -2.27 5.50
CA ILE A 142 -0.31 -3.15 5.10
C ILE A 142 0.44 -3.71 6.31
N ALA A 143 0.64 -2.91 7.37
CA ALA A 143 1.32 -3.37 8.58
C ALA A 143 0.50 -4.43 9.32
N ILE A 144 -0.82 -4.23 9.44
CA ILE A 144 -1.73 -5.23 10.02
C ILE A 144 -1.71 -6.49 9.16
N SER A 145 -1.72 -6.36 7.84
CA SER A 145 -1.66 -7.48 6.91
C SER A 145 -0.35 -8.26 7.04
N ALA A 146 0.79 -7.58 7.27
CA ALA A 146 2.07 -8.22 7.53
C ALA A 146 2.03 -9.06 8.82
N ARG A 147 1.50 -8.50 9.91
CA ARG A 147 1.31 -9.24 11.17
C ARG A 147 0.36 -10.42 11.02
N TYR A 148 -0.73 -10.24 10.28
CA TYR A 148 -1.64 -11.33 9.97
C TYR A 148 -0.97 -12.44 9.18
N ALA A 149 -0.22 -12.11 8.13
CA ALA A 149 0.54 -13.09 7.34
C ALA A 149 1.49 -13.92 8.24
N GLN A 150 2.16 -13.27 9.18
CA GLN A 150 3.02 -13.95 10.15
C GLN A 150 2.22 -14.92 11.04
N SER A 151 1.03 -14.53 11.49
CA SER A 151 0.18 -15.36 12.36
C SER A 151 -0.27 -16.67 11.69
N ILE A 152 -0.36 -16.69 10.35
CA ILE A 152 -0.75 -17.87 9.57
C ILE A 152 0.44 -18.59 8.91
N GLY A 153 1.68 -18.21 9.28
CA GLY A 153 2.89 -18.98 9.00
C GLY A 153 3.84 -18.43 7.93
N TYR A 154 3.65 -17.22 7.40
CA TYR A 154 4.69 -16.51 6.66
C TYR A 154 5.69 -15.92 7.68
N LYS A 155 6.94 -16.38 7.67
CA LYS A 155 7.90 -16.00 8.71
C LYS A 155 8.59 -14.68 8.41
N LYS A 156 8.88 -14.42 7.14
CA LYS A 156 9.56 -13.22 6.66
C LYS A 156 8.68 -12.47 5.68
N VAL A 157 8.26 -11.29 6.04
CA VAL A 157 7.42 -10.41 5.22
C VAL A 157 8.26 -9.23 4.76
N MET A 158 8.30 -8.96 3.46
CA MET A 158 8.90 -7.73 2.96
C MET A 158 7.81 -6.76 2.56
N ILE A 159 7.92 -5.52 3.02
CA ILE A 159 7.06 -4.41 2.61
C ILE A 159 7.88 -3.51 1.70
N ILE A 160 7.38 -3.27 0.49
CA ILE A 160 7.96 -2.36 -0.48
C ILE A 160 6.97 -1.22 -0.68
N ASP A 161 7.41 -0.03 -0.39
CA ASP A 161 6.60 1.19 -0.44
C ASP A 161 7.15 2.11 -1.52
N PHE A 162 6.35 2.33 -2.57
CA PHE A 162 6.67 3.25 -3.66
C PHE A 162 5.74 4.47 -3.73
N ASP A 163 4.91 4.67 -2.70
CA ASP A 163 4.22 5.95 -2.54
C ASP A 163 5.27 7.08 -2.51
N VAL A 164 4.94 8.21 -3.10
CA VAL A 164 5.87 9.36 -3.16
C VAL A 164 6.18 9.90 -1.77
N HIS A 165 5.31 9.66 -0.80
CA HIS A 165 5.49 10.03 0.60
C HIS A 165 6.08 8.86 1.40
N HIS A 166 6.98 9.16 2.33
CA HIS A 166 7.51 8.12 3.22
C HIS A 166 6.43 7.52 4.11
N GLY A 167 6.28 6.19 4.11
CA GLY A 167 5.33 5.47 4.96
C GLY A 167 5.82 5.35 6.40
N ASN A 168 5.85 6.48 7.10
CA ASN A 168 6.37 6.59 8.47
C ASN A 168 5.68 5.64 9.46
N GLY A 169 4.37 5.43 9.32
CA GLY A 169 3.63 4.53 10.20
C GLY A 169 4.05 3.07 10.04
N THR A 170 4.33 2.65 8.82
CA THR A 170 4.87 1.32 8.53
C THR A 170 6.29 1.18 9.08
N GLN A 171 7.17 2.16 8.85
CA GLN A 171 8.52 2.18 9.42
C GLN A 171 8.48 2.07 10.94
N ASP A 172 7.68 2.91 11.62
CA ASP A 172 7.58 2.94 13.08
C ASP A 172 7.10 1.61 13.65
N THR A 173 6.14 0.96 12.96
CA THR A 173 5.59 -0.34 13.38
C THR A 173 6.64 -1.45 13.41
N PHE A 174 7.62 -1.42 12.49
CA PHE A 174 8.61 -2.47 12.34
C PHE A 174 10.04 -2.03 12.71
N TRP A 175 10.19 -0.90 13.41
CA TRP A 175 11.48 -0.27 13.72
C TRP A 175 12.47 -1.18 14.49
N GLU A 176 11.95 -2.07 15.34
CA GLU A 176 12.73 -3.00 16.15
C GLU A 176 12.61 -4.47 15.69
N ASP A 177 12.03 -4.72 14.50
CA ASP A 177 11.64 -6.06 14.04
C ASP A 177 12.56 -6.57 12.91
N ASP A 178 13.18 -7.73 13.11
CA ASP A 178 14.02 -8.43 12.14
C ASP A 178 13.25 -9.45 11.26
N THR A 179 11.94 -9.56 11.46
CA THR A 179 11.07 -10.49 10.72
C THR A 179 10.25 -9.82 9.62
N VAL A 180 10.22 -8.48 9.64
CA VAL A 180 9.63 -7.65 8.57
C VAL A 180 10.69 -6.70 8.04
N PHE A 181 10.94 -6.73 6.73
CA PHE A 181 11.82 -5.78 6.07
C PHE A 181 10.97 -4.65 5.46
N TYR A 182 11.25 -3.40 5.82
CA TYR A 182 10.64 -2.22 5.22
C TYR A 182 11.59 -1.54 4.26
N PHE A 183 11.18 -1.42 3.00
CA PHE A 183 11.85 -0.68 1.95
C PHE A 183 10.93 0.45 1.48
N SER A 184 11.46 1.66 1.36
CA SER A 184 10.73 2.81 0.84
C SER A 184 11.57 3.60 -0.14
N SER A 185 10.97 3.96 -1.28
CA SER A 185 11.49 4.95 -2.21
C SER A 185 10.53 6.13 -2.26
N HIS A 186 10.97 7.33 -1.85
CA HIS A 186 10.09 8.49 -1.67
C HIS A 186 10.79 9.81 -2.02
N GLN A 187 9.98 10.85 -2.25
CA GLN A 187 10.51 12.18 -2.54
C GLN A 187 11.12 12.83 -1.29
N SER A 188 12.34 13.33 -1.41
CA SER A 188 12.95 14.15 -0.37
C SER A 188 12.21 15.48 -0.19
N PHE A 189 12.24 16.00 1.04
CA PHE A 189 11.56 17.26 1.41
C PHE A 189 10.02 17.25 1.25
N ALA A 190 9.43 16.07 1.09
CA ALA A 190 7.97 15.88 1.06
C ALA A 190 7.43 15.55 2.47
N TYR A 191 6.11 15.54 2.59
CA TYR A 191 5.43 15.01 3.78
C TYR A 191 5.83 13.54 4.03
N PRO A 192 5.95 13.06 5.25
CA PRO A 192 5.85 13.77 6.54
C PRO A 192 7.19 14.35 7.03
N GLY A 193 8.23 14.36 6.21
CA GLY A 193 9.56 14.86 6.58
C GLY A 193 10.44 13.86 7.35
N THR A 194 10.13 12.57 7.23
CA THR A 194 10.84 11.43 7.83
C THR A 194 11.45 10.53 6.74
N GLY A 195 12.03 9.39 7.10
CA GLY A 195 12.57 8.40 6.16
C GLY A 195 13.98 8.74 5.68
N ALA A 196 14.85 9.21 6.59
CA ALA A 196 16.24 9.45 6.21
C ALA A 196 16.95 8.15 5.78
N GLU A 197 17.87 8.24 4.82
CA GLU A 197 18.67 7.07 4.38
C GLU A 197 19.51 6.47 5.52
N THR A 198 19.74 7.24 6.58
CA THR A 198 20.39 6.78 7.81
C THR A 198 19.48 5.98 8.73
N ASP A 199 18.17 6.00 8.49
CA ASP A 199 17.18 5.26 9.27
C ASP A 199 17.22 3.78 8.86
N LYS A 200 17.80 2.96 9.74
CA LYS A 200 18.10 1.54 9.47
C LYS A 200 17.46 0.59 10.49
N GLY A 201 16.51 1.10 11.32
CA GLY A 201 16.00 0.36 12.46
C GLY A 201 16.95 0.34 13.66
N VAL A 202 16.47 -0.20 14.78
CA VAL A 202 17.26 -0.33 16.03
C VAL A 202 17.07 -1.72 16.63
N GLY A 203 17.89 -2.06 17.61
CA GLY A 203 17.80 -3.36 18.30
C GLY A 203 17.89 -4.53 17.32
N LYS A 204 16.89 -5.41 17.32
CA LYS A 204 16.80 -6.52 16.38
C LYS A 204 16.47 -6.07 14.95
N GLY A 205 15.71 -4.99 14.81
CA GLY A 205 15.33 -4.43 13.52
C GLY A 205 16.46 -3.67 12.80
N LYS A 206 17.64 -3.57 13.40
CA LYS A 206 18.76 -2.86 12.77
C LYS A 206 19.20 -3.53 11.47
N GLY A 207 19.08 -2.82 10.35
CA GLY A 207 19.37 -3.30 9.00
C GLY A 207 18.16 -3.85 8.27
N TYR A 208 16.94 -3.79 8.87
CA TYR A 208 15.70 -4.24 8.26
C TYR A 208 14.77 -3.09 7.83
N THR A 209 15.30 -1.87 7.81
CA THR A 209 14.71 -0.67 7.22
C THR A 209 15.66 -0.10 6.19
N ALA A 210 15.17 0.23 4.99
CA ALA A 210 15.94 0.85 3.93
C ALA A 210 15.12 1.96 3.24
N ASN A 211 15.63 3.18 3.30
CA ASN A 211 15.02 4.36 2.70
C ASN A 211 15.91 4.87 1.56
N PHE A 212 15.29 5.23 0.43
CA PHE A 212 15.94 5.76 -0.77
C PHE A 212 15.25 7.06 -1.19
N PHE A 213 16.04 8.13 -1.27
CA PHE A 213 15.53 9.42 -1.68
C PHE A 213 15.47 9.58 -3.19
N MET A 214 14.39 10.16 -3.65
CA MET A 214 14.32 10.78 -4.97
C MET A 214 14.21 12.30 -4.80
N MET A 215 15.05 13.05 -5.49
CA MET A 215 14.96 14.51 -5.48
C MET A 215 13.72 14.96 -6.25
N PRO A 216 13.12 16.13 -5.92
CA PRO A 216 12.13 16.74 -6.80
C PRO A 216 12.62 16.75 -8.26
N GLU A 217 11.72 16.54 -9.20
CA GLU A 217 11.98 16.42 -10.64
C GLU A 217 12.72 15.14 -11.08
N SER A 218 13.01 14.19 -10.17
CA SER A 218 13.51 12.86 -10.55
C SER A 218 12.54 12.17 -11.53
N THR A 219 13.14 11.43 -12.46
CA THR A 219 12.47 10.79 -13.60
C THR A 219 12.45 9.26 -13.44
N ASP A 220 11.96 8.57 -14.46
CA ASP A 220 11.98 7.11 -14.53
C ASP A 220 13.39 6.53 -14.30
N ASN A 221 14.45 7.24 -14.72
CA ASN A 221 15.82 6.74 -14.59
C ASN A 221 16.24 6.57 -13.12
N GLU A 222 15.98 7.57 -12.28
CA GLU A 222 16.31 7.51 -10.86
C GLU A 222 15.46 6.47 -10.14
N LEU A 223 14.17 6.37 -10.47
CA LEU A 223 13.29 5.33 -9.93
C LEU A 223 13.79 3.92 -10.31
N LEU A 224 14.05 3.69 -11.58
CA LEU A 224 14.48 2.38 -12.06
C LEU A 224 15.87 1.99 -11.54
N ASP A 225 16.78 2.95 -11.34
CA ASP A 225 18.10 2.69 -10.75
C ASP A 225 17.96 2.08 -9.35
N ILE A 226 17.08 2.64 -8.49
CA ILE A 226 16.79 2.11 -7.15
C ILE A 226 16.23 0.67 -7.23
N TYR A 227 15.29 0.44 -8.15
CA TYR A 227 14.62 -0.88 -8.26
C TYR A 227 15.46 -1.93 -8.97
N GLU A 228 16.39 -1.55 -9.83
CA GLU A 228 17.25 -2.48 -10.55
C GLU A 228 18.56 -2.78 -9.82
N ASN A 229 19.06 -1.83 -9.01
CA ASN A 229 20.39 -1.95 -8.39
C ASN A 229 20.36 -2.08 -6.86
N ASP A 230 19.47 -1.34 -6.17
CA ASP A 230 19.47 -1.32 -4.70
C ASP A 230 18.52 -2.35 -4.08
N LEU A 231 17.32 -2.54 -4.64
CA LEU A 231 16.32 -3.46 -4.10
C LEU A 231 16.68 -4.96 -4.24
N PRO A 232 17.22 -5.46 -5.39
CA PRO A 232 17.45 -6.90 -5.56
C PRO A 232 18.38 -7.52 -4.51
N PRO A 233 19.53 -6.93 -4.12
CA PRO A 233 20.38 -7.49 -3.08
C PRO A 233 19.68 -7.54 -1.70
N LEU A 234 18.75 -6.62 -1.41
CA LEU A 234 17.97 -6.64 -0.17
C LEU A 234 16.96 -7.80 -0.16
N ILE A 235 16.27 -8.03 -1.28
CA ILE A 235 15.35 -9.18 -1.43
C ILE A 235 16.12 -10.50 -1.32
N GLU A 236 17.28 -10.63 -1.96
CA GLU A 236 18.10 -11.84 -1.89
C GLU A 236 18.59 -12.11 -0.47
N HIS A 237 19.11 -11.07 0.21
CA HIS A 237 19.61 -11.18 1.58
C HIS A 237 18.50 -11.51 2.57
N PHE A 238 17.38 -10.80 2.53
CA PHE A 238 16.26 -11.01 3.45
C PHE A 238 15.53 -12.31 3.14
N ASN A 239 15.39 -12.67 1.88
CA ASN A 239 14.70 -13.88 1.39
C ASN A 239 13.26 -14.01 1.93
N PRO A 240 12.34 -13.08 1.57
CA PRO A 240 10.97 -13.05 2.07
C PRO A 240 10.14 -14.25 1.62
N ASP A 241 9.15 -14.63 2.43
CA ASP A 241 8.13 -15.64 2.10
C ASP A 241 6.94 -15.03 1.32
N ILE A 242 6.71 -13.73 1.50
CA ILE A 242 5.67 -12.92 0.86
C ILE A 242 6.13 -11.47 0.75
N ILE A 243 5.72 -10.78 -0.30
CA ILE A 243 5.97 -9.35 -0.50
C ILE A 243 4.64 -8.62 -0.50
N LEU A 244 4.51 -7.62 0.37
CA LEU A 244 3.41 -6.68 0.42
C LEU A 244 3.89 -5.34 -0.16
N VAL A 245 3.04 -4.65 -0.92
CA VAL A 245 3.43 -3.44 -1.62
C VAL A 245 2.47 -2.31 -1.26
N SER A 246 2.98 -1.24 -0.62
CA SER A 246 2.29 0.05 -0.53
C SER A 246 2.40 0.74 -1.89
N ALA A 247 1.30 0.75 -2.63
CA ALA A 247 1.23 1.18 -4.01
C ALA A 247 0.58 2.57 -4.09
N GLY A 248 1.37 3.62 -3.87
CA GLY A 248 1.00 5.00 -4.16
C GLY A 248 1.34 5.35 -5.61
N TYR A 249 0.45 6.07 -6.26
CA TYR A 249 0.64 6.50 -7.65
C TYR A 249 0.82 8.00 -7.78
N ASP A 250 1.04 8.68 -6.66
CA ASP A 250 1.35 10.10 -6.54
C ASP A 250 2.82 10.45 -6.92
N LEU A 251 3.65 9.44 -7.18
CA LEU A 251 4.94 9.62 -7.85
C LEU A 251 4.81 10.01 -9.34
N HIS A 252 3.60 9.93 -9.93
CA HIS A 252 3.37 10.21 -11.35
C HIS A 252 3.49 11.71 -11.65
N GLU A 253 4.08 12.06 -12.81
CA GLU A 253 4.35 13.44 -13.28
C GLU A 253 3.14 14.38 -13.28
N SER A 254 1.91 13.84 -13.30
CA SER A 254 0.66 14.61 -13.27
C SER A 254 0.10 14.80 -11.88
N ASP A 255 0.72 14.23 -10.83
CA ASP A 255 0.14 14.30 -9.50
C ASP A 255 0.29 15.68 -8.87
N PRO A 256 -0.79 16.26 -8.30
CA PRO A 256 -0.75 17.61 -7.76
C PRO A 256 -0.04 17.73 -6.40
N LEU A 257 0.23 16.61 -5.70
CA LEU A 257 0.79 16.63 -4.34
C LEU A 257 2.30 16.32 -4.29
N ALA A 258 2.92 16.02 -5.44
CA ALA A 258 4.32 15.70 -5.53
C ALA A 258 5.02 16.42 -6.68
N GLN A 259 6.33 16.24 -6.78
CA GLN A 259 7.18 16.92 -7.77
C GLN A 259 8.09 15.91 -8.51
N LEU A 260 7.73 14.63 -8.54
CA LEU A 260 8.44 13.66 -9.36
C LEU A 260 7.90 13.67 -10.80
N ASN A 261 8.74 13.29 -11.75
CA ASN A 261 8.39 13.19 -13.16
C ASN A 261 8.40 11.73 -13.63
N ILE A 262 7.74 10.85 -12.87
CA ILE A 262 7.63 9.44 -13.20
C ILE A 262 6.47 9.24 -14.19
N THR A 263 6.74 8.53 -15.28
CA THR A 263 5.73 8.24 -16.29
C THR A 263 4.98 6.93 -16.00
N THR A 264 3.82 6.76 -16.63
CA THR A 264 3.11 5.47 -16.62
C THR A 264 3.97 4.32 -17.13
N ASP A 265 4.86 4.55 -18.10
CA ASP A 265 5.79 3.53 -18.62
C ASP A 265 6.91 3.22 -17.62
N GLY A 266 7.39 4.22 -16.85
CA GLY A 266 8.30 4.04 -15.74
C GLY A 266 7.69 3.14 -14.66
N ILE A 267 6.45 3.45 -14.23
CA ILE A 267 5.69 2.62 -13.26
C ILE A 267 5.50 1.19 -13.79
N ARG A 268 5.11 1.03 -15.06
CA ARG A 268 4.98 -0.29 -15.70
C ARG A 268 6.28 -1.08 -15.64
N THR A 269 7.39 -0.43 -15.93
CA THR A 269 8.72 -1.07 -15.97
C THR A 269 9.17 -1.46 -14.57
N MET A 270 9.00 -0.57 -13.58
CA MET A 270 9.28 -0.84 -12.17
C MET A 270 8.47 -2.04 -11.66
N VAL A 271 7.14 -2.03 -11.87
CA VAL A 271 6.25 -3.13 -11.41
C VAL A 271 6.62 -4.45 -12.07
N ARG A 272 6.93 -4.47 -13.37
CA ARG A 272 7.40 -5.67 -14.07
C ARG A 272 8.69 -6.20 -13.44
N GLY A 273 9.69 -5.34 -13.27
CA GLY A 273 10.95 -5.70 -12.63
C GLY A 273 10.74 -6.27 -11.24
N LEU A 274 9.93 -5.60 -10.41
CA LEU A 274 9.59 -6.05 -9.06
C LEU A 274 8.98 -7.46 -9.05
N LEU A 275 8.01 -7.73 -9.92
CA LEU A 275 7.33 -9.03 -9.99
C LEU A 275 8.25 -10.17 -10.50
N ASP A 276 9.31 -9.83 -11.23
CA ASP A 276 10.29 -10.79 -11.78
C ASP A 276 11.46 -11.09 -10.81
N MET A 277 11.66 -10.25 -9.76
CA MET A 277 12.80 -10.40 -8.83
C MET A 277 12.73 -11.68 -8.00
N LYS A 278 11.54 -12.10 -7.62
CA LYS A 278 11.37 -13.29 -6.78
C LYS A 278 10.02 -13.97 -7.02
N GLU A 279 10.04 -15.30 -7.10
CA GLU A 279 8.82 -16.09 -7.23
C GLU A 279 8.18 -16.37 -5.85
N VAL A 280 7.54 -15.34 -5.29
CA VAL A 280 6.76 -15.37 -4.04
C VAL A 280 5.41 -14.69 -4.27
N PRO A 281 4.43 -14.86 -3.37
CA PRO A 281 3.19 -14.12 -3.43
C PRO A 281 3.40 -12.62 -3.29
N PHE A 282 2.58 -11.84 -4.03
CA PHE A 282 2.53 -10.39 -3.95
C PHE A 282 1.12 -9.90 -3.62
N VAL A 283 1.02 -8.96 -2.67
CA VAL A 283 -0.22 -8.24 -2.37
C VAL A 283 0.04 -6.74 -2.44
N PHE A 284 -0.63 -6.07 -3.36
CA PHE A 284 -0.57 -4.61 -3.53
C PHE A 284 -1.72 -3.96 -2.78
N PHE A 285 -1.44 -2.87 -2.07
CA PHE A 285 -2.41 -2.03 -1.37
C PHE A 285 -2.38 -0.64 -1.97
N LEU A 286 -3.53 -0.14 -2.40
CA LEU A 286 -3.65 1.23 -2.86
C LEU A 286 -3.36 2.19 -1.70
N GLU A 287 -2.41 3.09 -1.92
CA GLU A 287 -2.11 4.21 -1.04
C GLU A 287 -2.46 5.53 -1.75
N GLY A 288 -1.50 6.42 -2.00
CA GLY A 288 -1.69 7.70 -2.67
C GLY A 288 -1.95 7.63 -4.17
N GLY A 289 -1.99 8.81 -4.80
CA GLY A 289 -2.31 9.03 -6.20
C GLY A 289 -3.58 9.87 -6.36
N TYR A 290 -3.42 11.14 -6.76
CA TYR A 290 -4.46 12.17 -6.65
C TYR A 290 -4.83 12.82 -7.98
N ASP A 291 -4.04 12.63 -9.06
CA ASP A 291 -4.57 12.76 -10.41
C ASP A 291 -5.38 11.51 -10.75
N VAL A 292 -6.71 11.62 -10.71
CA VAL A 292 -7.60 10.46 -10.84
C VAL A 292 -7.50 9.76 -12.21
N ARG A 293 -7.09 10.47 -13.26
CA ARG A 293 -6.91 9.90 -14.60
C ARG A 293 -5.63 9.06 -14.65
N ALA A 294 -4.52 9.64 -14.18
CA ALA A 294 -3.25 8.94 -14.10
C ALA A 294 -3.35 7.75 -13.15
N LEU A 295 -4.00 7.90 -11.99
CA LEU A 295 -4.25 6.84 -11.03
C LEU A 295 -4.96 5.63 -11.69
N GLY A 296 -6.05 5.88 -12.41
CA GLY A 296 -6.79 4.81 -13.09
C GLY A 296 -5.91 4.06 -14.12
N GLU A 297 -5.12 4.78 -14.92
CA GLU A 297 -4.23 4.17 -15.91
C GLU A 297 -3.07 3.42 -15.24
N ASN A 298 -2.48 3.98 -14.18
CA ASN A 298 -1.35 3.36 -13.47
C ASN A 298 -1.76 2.08 -12.72
N VAL A 299 -2.93 2.05 -12.08
CA VAL A 299 -3.45 0.81 -11.50
C VAL A 299 -3.75 -0.22 -12.58
N LYS A 300 -4.30 0.20 -13.72
CA LYS A 300 -4.56 -0.69 -14.85
C LYS A 300 -3.26 -1.32 -15.37
N VAL A 301 -2.19 -0.55 -15.60
CA VAL A 301 -0.91 -1.10 -16.08
C VAL A 301 -0.27 -2.01 -15.04
N THR A 302 -0.41 -1.71 -13.73
CA THR A 302 0.02 -2.60 -12.65
C THR A 302 -0.68 -3.96 -12.74
N LEU A 303 -2.01 -3.97 -12.87
CA LEU A 303 -2.79 -5.20 -13.02
C LEU A 303 -2.44 -5.96 -14.31
N GLU A 304 -2.15 -5.25 -15.41
CA GLU A 304 -1.67 -5.87 -16.64
C GLU A 304 -0.35 -6.62 -16.44
N GLU A 305 0.61 -6.03 -15.70
CA GLU A 305 1.87 -6.69 -15.37
C GLU A 305 1.67 -7.84 -14.37
N MET A 306 0.81 -7.67 -13.35
CA MET A 306 0.46 -8.74 -12.41
C MET A 306 -0.14 -9.97 -13.11
N LEU A 307 -0.89 -9.80 -14.18
CA LEU A 307 -1.50 -10.89 -14.96
C LEU A 307 -0.49 -11.61 -15.86
N LYS A 308 0.67 -11.03 -16.11
CA LYS A 308 1.73 -11.67 -16.91
C LYS A 308 2.49 -12.70 -16.05
N LYS A 309 3.06 -13.65 -16.77
CA LYS A 309 3.86 -14.72 -16.15
C LYS A 309 5.33 -14.33 -16.11
#